data_6e4f3cc0d74f9ae5f1abb928856ee415
#
_entry.id   6e4f3cc0d74f9ae5f1abb928856ee415
#
_cell.length_a   1.000
_cell.length_b   1.000
_cell.length_c   1.000
_cell.angle_alpha   90.00
_cell.angle_beta   90.00
_cell.angle_gamma   90.00
#
_symmetry.space_group_name_H-M   'P 1'
#
loop_
_entity.id
_entity.type
_entity.pdbx_description
1 polymer ?
#
loop_
_entity_poly.entity_id
_entity_poly.type
_entity_poly.pdbx_seq_one_letter_code
_entity_poly.pdbx_strand_id
1 'polypeptide(L)'
;MATMDIMANRMDRGFYAYQQEFEDKALKVLRSGWYVLGEEVTAFEKEFAEYTGARYCAGLASGLDALWIAFRVLGIGAGDEVIVQGNTYIASVMGITINGATPVFVEPDEYYNIDTAKIEEKITDKTKAVLVVHLYGQASNMRPVQELCKKYHLRLVEDCAQSHGACFDGQMTGTFGDIGCFSFYPSKNMGAFGDAGAIVTNDTKILEDVKVFRNYGSEKRYYNKVVGTNSRLDEMQAGLLRVRLSHIQEITAEKRSIAEEYTRSLDNPRIQLPTVRQHATSVWHQYVIRCHERDRLQAYLKELGIGTIIHYPIPPHLAEAYRNLGYHEGDFPITEQYAHEVLSIPIYNGMTSQEQEYVIDKLNAFR
;
A
#
# COMPACT_ATOMS: atom_id res chain seq x y z
N MET A 1 19.34 29.96 -11.88
CA MET A 1 18.38 29.13 -12.64
C MET A 1 16.98 29.54 -12.21
N ALA A 2 16.02 29.54 -13.10
CA ALA A 2 14.61 29.77 -12.72
C ALA A 2 14.14 28.67 -11.76
N THR A 3 13.36 29.02 -10.77
CA THR A 3 12.75 28.05 -9.82
C THR A 3 11.75 27.21 -10.61
N MET A 4 11.85 25.90 -10.53
CA MET A 4 10.86 24.99 -11.10
C MET A 4 9.79 24.72 -10.02
N ASP A 5 8.55 24.49 -10.45
CA ASP A 5 7.47 24.07 -9.57
C ASP A 5 7.24 22.56 -9.78
N ILE A 6 7.79 21.76 -8.88
CA ILE A 6 7.77 20.30 -8.96
C ILE A 6 6.93 19.75 -7.80
N MET A 7 5.74 19.28 -8.10
CA MET A 7 4.86 18.65 -7.11
C MET A 7 5.42 17.31 -6.63
N ALA A 8 5.07 16.89 -5.41
CA ALA A 8 5.45 15.58 -4.90
C ALA A 8 4.87 14.42 -5.74
N ASN A 9 3.71 14.64 -6.38
CA ASN A 9 3.08 13.70 -7.32
C ASN A 9 2.26 14.44 -8.37
N ARG A 10 2.19 13.91 -9.59
CA ARG A 10 1.46 14.46 -10.76
C ARG A 10 0.57 13.39 -11.38
N MET A 11 -0.62 13.20 -10.80
CA MET A 11 -1.58 12.20 -11.28
C MET A 11 -2.16 12.52 -12.66
N ASP A 12 -2.21 13.80 -13.01
CA ASP A 12 -2.65 14.27 -14.33
C ASP A 12 -1.77 13.75 -15.47
N ARG A 13 -0.44 13.66 -15.27
CA ARG A 13 0.46 13.12 -16.31
C ARG A 13 0.18 11.64 -16.59
N GLY A 14 -0.14 10.85 -15.55
CA GLY A 14 -0.54 9.47 -15.71
C GLY A 14 -1.89 9.28 -16.42
N PHE A 15 -2.77 10.29 -16.40
CA PHE A 15 -3.98 10.32 -17.23
C PHE A 15 -3.65 10.62 -18.68
N TYR A 16 -2.91 11.71 -18.95
CA TYR A 16 -2.61 12.13 -20.32
C TYR A 16 -1.80 11.10 -21.12
N ALA A 17 -1.01 10.26 -20.46
CA ALA A 17 -0.26 9.20 -21.13
C ALA A 17 -1.17 8.18 -21.87
N TYR A 18 -2.38 7.93 -21.35
CA TYR A 18 -3.34 6.97 -21.88
C TYR A 18 -4.74 7.57 -22.03
N GLN A 19 -4.83 8.88 -22.28
CA GLN A 19 -6.07 9.67 -22.24
C GLN A 19 -7.19 9.05 -23.05
N GLN A 20 -6.95 8.70 -24.32
CA GLN A 20 -7.98 8.19 -25.22
C GLN A 20 -8.56 6.87 -24.72
N GLU A 21 -7.72 5.96 -24.19
CA GLU A 21 -8.17 4.69 -23.65
C GLU A 21 -9.05 4.86 -22.41
N PHE A 22 -8.69 5.82 -21.54
CA PHE A 22 -9.50 6.15 -20.37
C PHE A 22 -10.84 6.75 -20.75
N GLU A 23 -10.86 7.71 -21.69
CA GLU A 23 -12.09 8.38 -22.15
C GLU A 23 -13.03 7.39 -22.85
N ASP A 24 -12.51 6.54 -23.73
CA ASP A 24 -13.28 5.50 -24.43
C ASP A 24 -13.87 4.49 -23.43
N LYS A 25 -13.07 4.06 -22.45
CA LYS A 25 -13.53 3.13 -21.42
C LYS A 25 -14.62 3.76 -20.57
N ALA A 26 -14.45 5.00 -20.11
CA ALA A 26 -15.44 5.72 -19.32
C ALA A 26 -16.77 5.87 -20.09
N LEU A 27 -16.70 6.27 -21.36
CA LEU A 27 -17.88 6.40 -22.22
C LEU A 27 -18.58 5.05 -22.44
N LYS A 28 -17.82 3.95 -22.60
CA LYS A 28 -18.37 2.60 -22.70
C LYS A 28 -19.17 2.24 -21.47
N VAL A 29 -18.61 2.45 -20.27
CA VAL A 29 -19.29 2.16 -18.99
C VAL A 29 -20.55 3.02 -18.84
N LEU A 30 -20.47 4.34 -19.11
CA LEU A 30 -21.63 5.25 -19.04
C LEU A 30 -22.77 4.81 -19.96
N ARG A 31 -22.46 4.38 -21.18
CA ARG A 31 -23.44 3.93 -22.18
C ARG A 31 -24.03 2.56 -21.88
N SER A 32 -23.38 1.74 -21.04
CA SER A 32 -23.89 0.41 -20.70
C SER A 32 -25.17 0.45 -19.85
N GLY A 33 -25.37 1.52 -19.07
CA GLY A 33 -26.46 1.62 -18.09
C GLY A 33 -26.30 0.68 -16.90
N TRP A 34 -25.14 -0.01 -16.76
CA TRP A 34 -24.84 -0.92 -15.66
C TRP A 34 -23.62 -0.41 -14.88
N TYR A 35 -23.79 -0.08 -13.60
CA TYR A 35 -22.77 0.68 -12.85
C TYR A 35 -22.26 -0.02 -11.60
N VAL A 36 -22.81 -1.19 -11.23
CA VAL A 36 -22.46 -1.93 -10.02
C VAL A 36 -22.42 -3.43 -10.29
N LEU A 37 -21.31 -4.09 -9.94
CA LEU A 37 -21.09 -5.55 -10.05
C LEU A 37 -21.45 -6.11 -11.45
N GLY A 38 -20.97 -5.46 -12.49
CA GLY A 38 -21.17 -5.85 -13.89
C GLY A 38 -19.95 -6.49 -14.55
N GLU A 39 -19.83 -6.25 -15.86
CA GLU A 39 -18.79 -6.88 -16.70
C GLU A 39 -17.39 -6.35 -16.40
N GLU A 40 -17.24 -5.04 -16.15
CA GLU A 40 -15.92 -4.46 -15.94
C GLU A 40 -15.34 -4.90 -14.58
N VAL A 41 -16.18 -5.00 -13.52
CA VAL A 41 -15.75 -5.57 -12.23
C VAL A 41 -15.37 -7.03 -12.38
N THR A 42 -16.18 -7.83 -13.08
CA THR A 42 -15.91 -9.26 -13.29
C THR A 42 -14.61 -9.47 -14.05
N ALA A 43 -14.37 -8.69 -15.10
CA ALA A 43 -13.16 -8.77 -15.91
C ALA A 43 -11.94 -8.27 -15.12
N PHE A 44 -12.07 -7.17 -14.39
CA PHE A 44 -11.01 -6.66 -13.52
C PHE A 44 -10.60 -7.68 -12.46
N GLU A 45 -11.54 -8.28 -11.75
CA GLU A 45 -11.28 -9.31 -10.74
C GLU A 45 -10.47 -10.48 -11.31
N LYS A 46 -10.83 -10.93 -12.54
CA LYS A 46 -10.10 -11.99 -13.22
C LYS A 46 -8.69 -11.55 -13.63
N GLU A 47 -8.57 -10.41 -14.32
CA GLU A 47 -7.30 -9.88 -14.84
C GLU A 47 -6.34 -9.53 -13.70
N PHE A 48 -6.84 -9.00 -12.58
CA PHE A 48 -6.01 -8.65 -11.44
C PHE A 48 -5.54 -9.90 -10.65
N ALA A 49 -6.38 -10.93 -10.53
CA ALA A 49 -5.96 -12.23 -9.99
C ALA A 49 -4.86 -12.86 -10.85
N GLU A 50 -5.01 -12.86 -12.17
CA GLU A 50 -3.99 -13.35 -13.13
C GLU A 50 -2.69 -12.54 -13.00
N TYR A 51 -2.78 -11.21 -12.92
CA TYR A 51 -1.62 -10.33 -12.75
C TYR A 51 -0.84 -10.62 -11.46
N THR A 52 -1.53 -10.79 -10.34
CA THR A 52 -0.89 -11.06 -9.04
C THR A 52 -0.40 -12.50 -8.90
N GLY A 53 -0.92 -13.43 -9.70
CA GLY A 53 -0.69 -14.86 -9.56
C GLY A 53 -1.55 -15.52 -8.48
N ALA A 54 -2.54 -14.81 -7.93
CA ALA A 54 -3.56 -15.37 -7.05
C ALA A 54 -4.63 -16.11 -7.86
N ARG A 55 -5.35 -17.04 -7.21
CA ARG A 55 -6.48 -17.73 -7.85
C ARG A 55 -7.70 -16.83 -8.00
N TYR A 56 -7.91 -15.94 -7.05
CA TYR A 56 -9.15 -15.17 -6.93
C TYR A 56 -8.89 -13.73 -6.53
N CYS A 57 -9.78 -12.84 -6.99
CA CYS A 57 -9.85 -11.45 -6.59
C CYS A 57 -11.30 -11.05 -6.30
N ALA A 58 -11.51 -10.15 -5.37
CA ALA A 58 -12.78 -9.48 -5.12
C ALA A 58 -12.55 -7.97 -4.98
N GLY A 59 -13.17 -7.18 -5.87
CA GLY A 59 -13.12 -5.72 -5.86
C GLY A 59 -13.96 -5.13 -4.73
N LEU A 60 -13.45 -4.10 -4.06
CA LEU A 60 -14.01 -3.44 -2.89
C LEU A 60 -13.97 -1.91 -3.07
N ALA A 61 -14.65 -1.17 -2.18
CA ALA A 61 -14.75 0.28 -2.27
C ALA A 61 -13.44 1.01 -1.89
N SER A 62 -12.58 0.42 -1.06
CA SER A 62 -11.30 1.01 -0.67
C SER A 62 -10.30 -0.03 -0.17
N GLY A 63 -9.02 0.39 -0.07
CA GLY A 63 -7.99 -0.44 0.57
C GLY A 63 -8.22 -0.65 2.07
N LEU A 64 -8.81 0.33 2.76
CA LEU A 64 -9.19 0.15 4.17
C LEU A 64 -10.28 -0.92 4.30
N ASP A 65 -11.27 -0.92 3.39
CA ASP A 65 -12.29 -1.97 3.37
C ASP A 65 -11.67 -3.35 3.12
N ALA A 66 -10.68 -3.44 2.25
CA ALA A 66 -9.96 -4.69 2.03
C ALA A 66 -9.33 -5.22 3.34
N LEU A 67 -8.69 -4.35 4.12
CA LEU A 67 -8.04 -4.73 5.37
C LEU A 67 -9.02 -5.20 6.45
N TRP A 68 -10.05 -4.39 6.76
CA TRP A 68 -10.95 -4.77 7.84
C TRP A 68 -11.90 -5.92 7.46
N ILE A 69 -12.29 -6.05 6.19
CA ILE A 69 -13.06 -7.19 5.69
C ILE A 69 -12.22 -8.47 5.74
N ALA A 70 -10.90 -8.39 5.42
CA ALA A 70 -10.00 -9.53 5.56
C ALA A 70 -10.02 -10.11 6.97
N PHE A 71 -9.84 -9.28 8.00
CA PHE A 71 -9.91 -9.76 9.39
C PHE A 71 -11.30 -10.25 9.78
N ARG A 72 -12.35 -9.60 9.30
CA ARG A 72 -13.73 -10.01 9.55
C ARG A 72 -14.03 -11.41 9.03
N VAL A 73 -13.66 -11.72 7.78
CA VAL A 73 -13.93 -13.04 7.17
C VAL A 73 -13.01 -14.12 7.73
N LEU A 74 -11.86 -13.76 8.26
CA LEU A 74 -10.98 -14.68 9.01
C LEU A 74 -11.47 -14.93 10.45
N GLY A 75 -12.54 -14.28 10.90
CA GLY A 75 -13.11 -14.44 12.23
C GLY A 75 -12.30 -13.76 13.34
N ILE A 76 -11.45 -12.78 12.98
CA ILE A 76 -10.59 -12.04 13.92
C ILE A 76 -11.34 -10.81 14.42
N GLY A 77 -11.39 -10.64 15.75
CA GLY A 77 -12.17 -9.57 16.38
C GLY A 77 -11.83 -9.32 17.84
N ALA A 78 -12.83 -8.95 18.64
CA ALA A 78 -12.65 -8.56 20.02
C ALA A 78 -11.98 -9.69 20.86
N GLY A 79 -10.91 -9.34 21.55
CA GLY A 79 -10.11 -10.25 22.36
C GLY A 79 -8.92 -10.89 21.62
N ASP A 80 -8.86 -10.75 20.28
CA ASP A 80 -7.76 -11.23 19.47
C ASP A 80 -6.68 -10.13 19.30
N GLU A 81 -5.46 -10.56 19.05
CA GLU A 81 -4.32 -9.73 18.77
C GLU A 81 -3.82 -9.94 17.34
N VAL A 82 -3.41 -8.84 16.67
CA VAL A 82 -2.79 -8.87 15.36
C VAL A 82 -1.45 -8.13 15.41
N ILE A 83 -0.37 -8.83 15.07
CA ILE A 83 0.97 -8.24 15.02
C ILE A 83 1.10 -7.42 13.73
N VAL A 84 1.62 -6.19 13.86
CA VAL A 84 1.82 -5.25 12.74
C VAL A 84 3.02 -4.34 13.00
N GLN A 85 3.68 -3.87 11.94
CA GLN A 85 4.79 -2.92 12.07
C GLN A 85 4.35 -1.53 12.56
N GLY A 86 5.19 -0.87 13.35
CA GLY A 86 4.87 0.42 14.00
C GLY A 86 4.89 1.61 13.06
N ASN A 87 5.66 1.58 11.96
CA ASN A 87 5.85 2.69 11.02
C ASN A 87 4.85 2.71 9.85
N THR A 88 3.75 1.99 9.95
CA THR A 88 2.76 1.90 8.87
C THR A 88 1.82 3.10 8.80
N TYR A 89 1.04 3.18 7.71
CA TYR A 89 -0.09 4.09 7.61
C TYR A 89 -1.22 3.64 8.56
N ILE A 90 -1.91 4.61 9.12
CA ILE A 90 -2.96 4.36 10.12
C ILE A 90 -4.06 3.40 9.63
N ALA A 91 -4.31 3.33 8.32
CA ALA A 91 -5.31 2.42 7.75
C ALA A 91 -5.01 0.94 8.02
N SER A 92 -3.73 0.52 8.06
CA SER A 92 -3.35 -0.85 8.43
C SER A 92 -3.83 -1.18 9.84
N VAL A 93 -3.64 -0.25 10.77
CA VAL A 93 -4.07 -0.38 12.17
C VAL A 93 -5.60 -0.29 12.30
N MET A 94 -6.24 0.62 11.56
CA MET A 94 -7.71 0.72 11.51
C MET A 94 -8.34 -0.57 11.01
N GLY A 95 -7.74 -1.25 10.02
CA GLY A 95 -8.23 -2.54 9.53
C GLY A 95 -8.34 -3.59 10.63
N ILE A 96 -7.43 -3.57 11.62
CA ILE A 96 -7.46 -4.41 12.79
C ILE A 96 -8.54 -3.95 13.77
N THR A 97 -8.50 -2.67 14.15
CA THR A 97 -9.30 -2.13 15.27
C THR A 97 -10.78 -1.95 14.98
N ILE A 98 -11.18 -1.76 13.71
CA ILE A 98 -12.60 -1.75 13.29
C ILE A 98 -13.31 -3.05 13.68
N ASN A 99 -12.60 -4.18 13.70
CA ASN A 99 -13.12 -5.47 14.14
C ASN A 99 -13.09 -5.68 15.66
N GLY A 100 -12.54 -4.74 16.42
CA GLY A 100 -12.35 -4.84 17.87
C GLY A 100 -11.09 -5.64 18.27
N ALA A 101 -10.27 -6.07 17.32
CA ALA A 101 -8.99 -6.70 17.60
C ALA A 101 -7.94 -5.68 18.05
N THR A 102 -6.94 -6.14 18.78
CA THR A 102 -5.85 -5.31 19.33
C THR A 102 -4.62 -5.38 18.43
N PRO A 103 -4.10 -4.25 17.92
CA PRO A 103 -2.82 -4.23 17.22
C PRO A 103 -1.68 -4.38 18.23
N VAL A 104 -0.74 -5.26 17.91
CA VAL A 104 0.51 -5.44 18.66
C VAL A 104 1.66 -4.98 17.76
N PHE A 105 2.29 -3.88 18.13
CA PHE A 105 3.31 -3.28 17.29
C PHE A 105 4.66 -3.96 17.41
N VAL A 106 5.37 -4.00 16.28
CA VAL A 106 6.75 -4.47 16.13
C VAL A 106 7.53 -3.39 15.39
N GLU A 107 8.80 -3.21 15.77
CA GLU A 107 9.69 -2.30 15.08
C GLU A 107 9.88 -2.66 13.61
N PRO A 108 10.12 -1.68 12.72
CA PRO A 108 10.58 -1.94 11.36
C PRO A 108 12.06 -2.29 11.33
N ASP A 109 12.46 -2.93 10.22
CA ASP A 109 13.86 -3.13 9.86
C ASP A 109 14.43 -1.91 9.07
N GLU A 110 15.69 -2.03 8.63
CA GLU A 110 16.39 -1.01 7.84
C GLU A 110 15.79 -0.76 6.45
N TYR A 111 14.87 -1.63 6.00
CA TYR A 111 14.14 -1.51 4.73
C TYR A 111 12.73 -0.95 4.92
N TYR A 112 12.40 -0.44 6.11
CA TYR A 112 11.09 0.10 6.53
C TYR A 112 9.96 -0.92 6.62
N ASN A 113 10.24 -2.21 6.50
CA ASN A 113 9.27 -3.29 6.63
C ASN A 113 9.35 -3.92 8.04
N ILE A 114 8.40 -4.78 8.38
CA ILE A 114 8.38 -5.43 9.69
C ILE A 114 9.71 -6.16 9.98
N ASP A 115 10.31 -5.92 11.15
CA ASP A 115 11.48 -6.69 11.61
C ASP A 115 11.03 -8.10 12.01
N THR A 116 11.28 -9.05 11.12
CA THR A 116 10.82 -10.44 11.29
C THR A 116 11.44 -11.14 12.50
N ALA A 117 12.62 -10.68 12.95
CA ALA A 117 13.29 -11.24 14.13
C ALA A 117 12.56 -10.87 15.45
N LYS A 118 11.75 -9.81 15.43
CA LYS A 118 11.01 -9.31 16.60
C LYS A 118 9.56 -9.78 16.67
N ILE A 119 9.08 -10.54 15.69
CA ILE A 119 7.70 -11.01 15.66
C ILE A 119 7.46 -12.05 16.76
N GLU A 120 8.35 -13.04 16.88
CA GLU A 120 8.14 -14.22 17.73
C GLU A 120 7.98 -13.84 19.21
N GLU A 121 8.72 -12.86 19.71
CA GLU A 121 8.64 -12.38 21.09
C GLU A 121 7.31 -11.70 21.46
N LYS A 122 6.54 -11.28 20.46
CA LYS A 122 5.23 -10.63 20.62
C LYS A 122 4.05 -11.58 20.51
N ILE A 123 4.30 -12.86 20.22
CA ILE A 123 3.24 -13.86 20.09
C ILE A 123 2.72 -14.25 21.47
N THR A 124 1.41 -14.17 21.65
CA THR A 124 0.68 -14.62 22.85
C THR A 124 -0.42 -15.60 22.47
N ASP A 125 -1.12 -16.16 23.43
CA ASP A 125 -2.29 -17.05 23.19
C ASP A 125 -3.46 -16.32 22.49
N LYS A 126 -3.46 -14.96 22.53
CA LYS A 126 -4.46 -14.12 21.87
C LYS A 126 -4.07 -13.79 20.44
N THR A 127 -2.82 -13.95 20.05
CA THR A 127 -2.36 -13.66 18.71
C THR A 127 -3.03 -14.57 17.70
N LYS A 128 -3.70 -14.00 16.69
CA LYS A 128 -4.41 -14.74 15.64
C LYS A 128 -3.85 -14.48 14.25
N ALA A 129 -3.20 -13.35 14.05
CA ALA A 129 -2.64 -13.01 12.74
C ALA A 129 -1.39 -12.15 12.84
N VAL A 130 -0.64 -12.15 11.72
CA VAL A 130 0.37 -11.16 11.40
C VAL A 130 -0.14 -10.38 10.18
N LEU A 131 -0.11 -9.04 10.26
CA LEU A 131 -0.32 -8.13 9.15
C LEU A 131 1.04 -7.62 8.68
N VAL A 132 1.47 -8.05 7.51
CA VAL A 132 2.68 -7.54 6.87
C VAL A 132 2.32 -6.39 5.94
N VAL A 133 2.97 -5.24 6.13
CA VAL A 133 2.81 -4.08 5.24
C VAL A 133 4.04 -3.98 4.34
N HIS A 134 3.86 -4.02 3.02
CA HIS A 134 4.92 -3.84 2.03
C HIS A 134 5.11 -2.34 1.76
N LEU A 135 5.75 -1.66 2.71
CA LEU A 135 5.79 -0.20 2.76
C LEU A 135 6.66 0.38 1.63
N TYR A 136 6.26 1.54 1.12
CA TYR A 136 6.91 2.34 0.06
C TYR A 136 7.06 1.64 -1.29
N GLY A 137 6.54 0.42 -1.41
CA GLY A 137 6.57 -0.35 -2.67
C GLY A 137 7.63 -1.44 -2.70
N GLN A 138 8.27 -1.74 -1.59
CA GLN A 138 9.21 -2.85 -1.47
C GLN A 138 8.58 -4.05 -0.78
N ALA A 139 8.80 -5.26 -1.33
CA ALA A 139 8.36 -6.49 -0.69
C ALA A 139 9.12 -6.74 0.63
N SER A 140 8.39 -7.13 1.67
CA SER A 140 8.94 -7.55 2.97
C SER A 140 9.66 -8.90 2.86
N ASN A 141 10.46 -9.26 3.87
CA ASN A 141 11.07 -10.58 3.98
C ASN A 141 10.02 -11.63 4.38
N MET A 142 9.43 -12.28 3.39
CA MET A 142 8.25 -13.13 3.63
C MET A 142 8.57 -14.53 4.19
N ARG A 143 9.78 -15.07 3.94
CA ARG A 143 10.11 -16.44 4.40
C ARG A 143 9.98 -16.64 5.92
N PRO A 144 10.65 -15.83 6.77
CA PRO A 144 10.52 -15.98 8.22
C PRO A 144 9.10 -15.78 8.73
N VAL A 145 8.35 -14.86 8.10
CA VAL A 145 6.95 -14.60 8.49
C VAL A 145 6.07 -15.81 8.21
N GLN A 146 6.19 -16.41 7.01
CA GLN A 146 5.46 -17.63 6.67
C GLN A 146 5.80 -18.79 7.60
N GLU A 147 7.09 -18.96 7.94
CA GLU A 147 7.55 -19.99 8.88
C GLU A 147 6.95 -19.80 10.28
N LEU A 148 6.95 -18.56 10.79
CA LEU A 148 6.34 -18.21 12.08
C LEU A 148 4.82 -18.45 12.07
N CYS A 149 4.13 -17.95 11.04
CA CYS A 149 2.68 -18.15 10.92
C CYS A 149 2.32 -19.65 10.88
N LYS A 150 3.09 -20.44 10.16
CA LYS A 150 2.91 -21.91 10.14
C LYS A 150 3.19 -22.57 11.50
N LYS A 151 4.28 -22.17 12.18
CA LYS A 151 4.68 -22.70 13.49
C LYS A 151 3.64 -22.44 14.57
N TYR A 152 3.05 -21.25 14.57
CA TYR A 152 2.10 -20.81 15.59
C TYR A 152 0.64 -20.86 15.15
N HIS A 153 0.36 -21.42 13.97
CA HIS A 153 -0.99 -21.50 13.38
C HIS A 153 -1.68 -20.12 13.25
N LEU A 154 -0.91 -19.07 12.92
CA LEU A 154 -1.41 -17.72 12.74
C LEU A 154 -1.86 -17.50 11.29
N ARG A 155 -2.86 -16.64 11.10
CA ARG A 155 -3.23 -16.13 9.79
C ARG A 155 -2.21 -15.10 9.32
N LEU A 156 -1.98 -15.06 8.02
CA LEU A 156 -1.10 -14.09 7.38
C LEU A 156 -1.90 -13.22 6.43
N VAL A 157 -1.97 -11.92 6.74
CA VAL A 157 -2.61 -10.90 5.89
C VAL A 157 -1.52 -9.96 5.40
N GLU A 158 -1.60 -9.60 4.12
CA GLU A 158 -0.65 -8.69 3.48
C GLU A 158 -1.35 -7.37 3.12
N ASP A 159 -0.82 -6.24 3.59
CA ASP A 159 -1.18 -4.91 3.13
C ASP A 159 -0.28 -4.54 1.93
N CYS A 160 -0.85 -4.68 0.75
CA CYS A 160 -0.20 -4.43 -0.53
C CYS A 160 -0.58 -3.07 -1.14
N ALA A 161 -1.14 -2.15 -0.33
CA ALA A 161 -1.60 -0.84 -0.80
C ALA A 161 -0.52 -0.01 -1.51
N GLN A 162 0.76 -0.33 -1.33
CA GLN A 162 1.89 0.38 -1.94
C GLN A 162 2.76 -0.51 -2.83
N SER A 163 2.43 -1.79 -3.01
CA SER A 163 3.36 -2.78 -3.57
C SER A 163 2.85 -3.52 -4.82
N HIS A 164 2.00 -2.86 -5.63
CA HIS A 164 1.45 -3.42 -6.87
C HIS A 164 2.57 -3.85 -7.83
N GLY A 165 2.85 -5.15 -7.91
CA GLY A 165 3.92 -5.71 -8.74
C GLY A 165 5.28 -5.87 -8.06
N ALA A 166 5.39 -5.60 -6.75
CA ALA A 166 6.58 -5.95 -5.99
C ALA A 166 6.62 -7.46 -5.73
N CYS A 167 7.83 -8.03 -5.74
CA CYS A 167 8.03 -9.47 -5.56
C CYS A 167 9.09 -9.73 -4.49
N PHE A 168 8.96 -10.88 -3.82
CA PHE A 168 10.00 -11.49 -3.02
C PHE A 168 10.25 -12.92 -3.53
N ASP A 169 11.51 -13.27 -3.84
CA ASP A 169 11.87 -14.55 -4.48
C ASP A 169 11.05 -14.87 -5.75
N GLY A 170 10.70 -13.84 -6.53
CA GLY A 170 9.92 -13.99 -7.77
C GLY A 170 8.41 -14.16 -7.56
N GLN A 171 7.92 -14.29 -6.32
CA GLN A 171 6.50 -14.33 -5.99
C GLN A 171 5.99 -12.92 -5.68
N MET A 172 4.83 -12.55 -6.24
CA MET A 172 4.25 -11.21 -6.04
C MET A 172 3.63 -11.07 -4.66
N THR A 173 3.80 -9.87 -4.05
CA THR A 173 3.13 -9.49 -2.80
C THR A 173 1.62 -9.63 -2.89
N GLY A 174 0.99 -10.03 -1.79
CA GLY A 174 -0.43 -10.34 -1.69
C GLY A 174 -0.76 -11.81 -1.93
N THR A 175 0.25 -12.65 -2.26
CA THR A 175 0.04 -14.09 -2.54
C THR A 175 0.77 -15.02 -1.58
N PHE A 176 1.46 -14.48 -0.57
CA PHE A 176 2.19 -15.25 0.42
C PHE A 176 1.32 -15.74 1.57
N GLY A 177 0.29 -14.97 1.92
CA GLY A 177 -0.59 -15.23 3.04
C GLY A 177 -1.97 -15.79 2.65
N ASP A 178 -2.89 -15.75 3.61
CA ASP A 178 -4.29 -16.11 3.41
C ASP A 178 -5.01 -15.09 2.53
N ILE A 179 -4.68 -13.79 2.72
CA ILE A 179 -5.32 -12.65 2.04
C ILE A 179 -4.30 -11.56 1.74
N GLY A 180 -4.29 -11.07 0.49
CA GLY A 180 -3.62 -9.83 0.08
C GLY A 180 -4.63 -8.69 -0.10
N CYS A 181 -4.38 -7.55 0.54
CA CYS A 181 -5.23 -6.37 0.53
C CYS A 181 -4.61 -5.25 -0.30
N PHE A 182 -5.33 -4.75 -1.31
CA PHE A 182 -4.85 -3.73 -2.23
C PHE A 182 -5.70 -2.45 -2.14
N SER A 183 -5.03 -1.32 -2.28
CA SER A 183 -5.65 0.00 -2.41
C SER A 183 -5.39 0.54 -3.80
N PHE A 184 -6.40 1.03 -4.46
CA PHE A 184 -6.29 1.74 -5.73
C PHE A 184 -6.58 3.23 -5.58
N TYR A 185 -6.31 3.81 -4.40
CA TYR A 185 -6.37 5.26 -4.21
C TYR A 185 -5.57 5.97 -5.32
N PRO A 186 -6.02 7.12 -5.85
CA PRO A 186 -5.48 7.71 -7.09
C PRO A 186 -3.96 7.86 -7.16
N SER A 187 -3.28 8.10 -6.04
CA SER A 187 -1.81 8.23 -6.01
C SER A 187 -1.05 6.91 -6.02
N LYS A 188 -1.74 5.76 -5.94
CA LYS A 188 -1.09 4.44 -5.96
C LYS A 188 -0.52 4.13 -7.35
N ASN A 189 0.46 3.23 -7.43
CA ASN A 189 1.06 2.83 -8.71
C ASN A 189 0.00 2.33 -9.70
N MET A 190 -1.01 1.66 -9.18
CA MET A 190 -2.22 1.28 -9.89
C MET A 190 -3.40 2.06 -9.29
N GLY A 191 -3.43 3.39 -9.50
CA GLY A 191 -4.47 4.26 -8.95
C GLY A 191 -5.72 4.30 -9.83
N ALA A 192 -6.89 4.26 -9.20
CA ALA A 192 -8.19 4.57 -9.80
C ALA A 192 -8.40 6.09 -9.93
N PHE A 193 -9.56 6.51 -10.39
CA PHE A 193 -9.98 7.92 -10.45
C PHE A 193 -10.95 8.28 -9.31
N GLY A 194 -10.78 7.64 -8.18
CA GLY A 194 -11.53 7.76 -6.94
C GLY A 194 -11.08 6.67 -5.97
N ASP A 195 -11.89 6.38 -4.97
CA ASP A 195 -11.60 5.27 -4.07
C ASP A 195 -11.86 3.92 -4.74
N ALA A 196 -10.98 2.96 -4.49
CA ALA A 196 -11.12 1.58 -4.90
C ALA A 196 -10.14 0.70 -4.11
N GLY A 197 -10.46 -0.59 -3.99
CA GLY A 197 -9.61 -1.59 -3.38
C GLY A 197 -9.95 -3.00 -3.87
N ALA A 198 -9.16 -3.97 -3.44
CA ALA A 198 -9.42 -5.38 -3.70
C ALA A 198 -8.78 -6.27 -2.65
N ILE A 199 -9.35 -7.45 -2.51
CA ILE A 199 -8.74 -8.60 -1.84
C ILE A 199 -8.34 -9.61 -2.91
N VAL A 200 -7.15 -10.21 -2.77
CA VAL A 200 -6.77 -11.44 -3.49
C VAL A 200 -6.57 -12.58 -2.51
N THR A 201 -6.88 -13.80 -2.93
CA THR A 201 -6.73 -15.01 -2.11
C THR A 201 -6.64 -16.27 -2.98
N ASN A 202 -6.09 -17.33 -2.42
CA ASN A 202 -6.07 -18.65 -3.03
C ASN A 202 -7.17 -19.58 -2.49
N ASP A 203 -7.95 -19.14 -1.50
CA ASP A 203 -9.00 -19.88 -0.83
C ASP A 203 -10.38 -19.49 -1.37
N THR A 204 -11.11 -20.47 -1.92
CA THR A 204 -12.45 -20.28 -2.49
C THR A 204 -13.45 -19.81 -1.42
N LYS A 205 -13.34 -20.37 -0.19
CA LYS A 205 -14.25 -20.01 0.88
C LYS A 205 -14.09 -18.55 1.31
N ILE A 206 -12.83 -18.08 1.43
CA ILE A 206 -12.54 -16.67 1.72
C ILE A 206 -13.14 -15.77 0.63
N LEU A 207 -12.95 -16.11 -0.66
CA LEU A 207 -13.54 -15.37 -1.77
C LEU A 207 -15.06 -15.26 -1.64
N GLU A 208 -15.74 -16.39 -1.39
CA GLU A 208 -17.20 -16.45 -1.25
C GLU A 208 -17.67 -15.59 -0.07
N ASP A 209 -17.02 -15.72 1.08
CA ASP A 209 -17.34 -14.95 2.29
C ASP A 209 -17.15 -13.43 2.04
N VAL A 210 -16.07 -13.02 1.36
CA VAL A 210 -15.84 -11.62 0.97
C VAL A 210 -16.93 -11.12 0.02
N LYS A 211 -17.29 -11.90 -1.02
CA LYS A 211 -18.32 -11.53 -2.00
C LYS A 211 -19.71 -11.38 -1.37
N VAL A 212 -20.04 -12.25 -0.44
CA VAL A 212 -21.28 -12.14 0.34
C VAL A 212 -21.22 -10.90 1.23
N PHE A 213 -20.14 -10.73 1.98
CA PHE A 213 -19.99 -9.68 2.97
C PHE A 213 -20.03 -8.28 2.34
N ARG A 214 -19.30 -8.06 1.22
CA ARG A 214 -19.22 -6.76 0.52
C ARG A 214 -20.55 -6.26 -0.03
N ASN A 215 -21.55 -7.13 -0.18
CA ASN A 215 -22.86 -6.84 -0.76
C ASN A 215 -23.99 -7.13 0.22
N TYR A 216 -23.99 -6.42 1.35
CA TYR A 216 -25.01 -6.49 2.41
C TYR A 216 -25.17 -7.88 3.03
N GLY A 217 -24.17 -8.74 2.97
CA GLY A 217 -24.27 -10.13 3.44
C GLY A 217 -25.17 -11.01 2.58
N SER A 218 -25.45 -10.61 1.34
CA SER A 218 -26.37 -11.29 0.44
C SER A 218 -25.66 -12.30 -0.45
N GLU A 219 -26.05 -13.56 -0.35
CA GLU A 219 -25.68 -14.61 -1.28
C GLU A 219 -26.57 -14.56 -2.55
N LYS A 220 -27.83 -14.24 -2.37
CA LYS A 220 -28.82 -14.00 -3.42
C LYS A 220 -29.59 -12.73 -3.09
N ARG A 221 -30.01 -11.99 -4.13
CA ARG A 221 -30.76 -10.72 -3.95
C ARG A 221 -31.86 -10.86 -2.92
N TYR A 222 -31.82 -10.02 -1.87
CA TYR A 222 -32.72 -9.97 -0.71
C TYR A 222 -32.62 -11.15 0.28
N TYR A 223 -31.66 -12.06 0.11
CA TYR A 223 -31.38 -13.14 1.06
C TYR A 223 -30.03 -12.88 1.75
N ASN A 224 -30.10 -12.22 2.92
CA ASN A 224 -28.92 -11.85 3.69
C ASN A 224 -28.56 -12.97 4.68
N LYS A 225 -27.40 -13.59 4.47
CA LYS A 225 -26.88 -14.69 5.27
C LYS A 225 -26.15 -14.23 6.53
N VAL A 226 -25.52 -13.05 6.44
CA VAL A 226 -24.77 -12.41 7.52
C VAL A 226 -25.03 -10.92 7.52
N VAL A 227 -24.68 -10.25 8.62
CA VAL A 227 -24.63 -8.78 8.65
C VAL A 227 -23.38 -8.34 7.88
N GLY A 228 -23.59 -7.91 6.65
CA GLY A 228 -22.52 -7.46 5.77
C GLY A 228 -22.43 -5.94 5.68
N THR A 229 -21.75 -5.47 4.64
CA THR A 229 -21.57 -4.05 4.35
C THR A 229 -21.84 -3.75 2.88
N ASN A 230 -21.87 -2.47 2.52
CA ASN A 230 -21.80 -2.01 1.14
C ASN A 230 -20.36 -1.57 0.83
N SER A 231 -19.54 -2.51 0.34
CA SER A 231 -18.18 -2.24 -0.10
C SER A 231 -17.94 -2.94 -1.44
N ARG A 232 -18.19 -2.22 -2.53
CA ARG A 232 -18.12 -2.75 -3.90
C ARG A 232 -17.23 -1.85 -4.73
N LEU A 233 -16.47 -2.46 -5.63
CA LEU A 233 -15.77 -1.72 -6.67
C LEU A 233 -16.80 -1.26 -7.72
N ASP A 234 -16.81 0.03 -8.04
CA ASP A 234 -17.69 0.58 -9.08
C ASP A 234 -17.25 0.13 -10.47
N GLU A 235 -18.21 -0.10 -11.38
CA GLU A 235 -17.93 -0.45 -12.78
C GLU A 235 -17.04 0.58 -13.47
N MET A 236 -17.26 1.86 -13.19
CA MET A 236 -16.43 2.94 -13.74
C MET A 236 -14.98 2.79 -13.31
N GLN A 237 -14.74 2.62 -12.01
CA GLN A 237 -13.38 2.47 -11.48
C GLN A 237 -12.74 1.16 -11.98
N ALA A 238 -13.50 0.06 -12.03
CA ALA A 238 -13.03 -1.21 -12.57
C ALA A 238 -12.59 -1.09 -14.03
N GLY A 239 -13.41 -0.45 -14.87
CA GLY A 239 -13.08 -0.21 -16.26
C GLY A 239 -11.80 0.61 -16.43
N LEU A 240 -11.65 1.70 -15.68
CA LEU A 240 -10.46 2.56 -15.73
C LEU A 240 -9.21 1.85 -15.16
N LEU A 241 -9.37 1.05 -14.11
CA LEU A 241 -8.29 0.22 -13.58
C LEU A 241 -7.80 -0.84 -14.56
N ARG A 242 -8.68 -1.40 -15.39
CA ARG A 242 -8.30 -2.34 -16.46
C ARG A 242 -7.40 -1.69 -17.50
N VAL A 243 -7.68 -0.42 -17.88
CA VAL A 243 -6.77 0.35 -18.74
C VAL A 243 -5.41 0.51 -18.05
N ARG A 244 -5.38 0.89 -16.78
CA ARG A 244 -4.12 1.06 -16.06
C ARG A 244 -3.36 -0.27 -15.89
N LEU A 245 -4.07 -1.37 -15.65
CA LEU A 245 -3.49 -2.70 -15.53
C LEU A 245 -2.79 -3.15 -16.81
N SER A 246 -3.34 -2.84 -18.00
CA SER A 246 -2.70 -3.18 -19.27
C SER A 246 -1.35 -2.48 -19.49
N HIS A 247 -1.11 -1.34 -18.83
CA HIS A 247 0.13 -0.57 -18.90
C HIS A 247 1.01 -0.66 -17.63
N ILE A 248 0.66 -1.51 -16.67
CA ILE A 248 1.31 -1.51 -15.35
C ILE A 248 2.82 -1.81 -15.40
N GLN A 249 3.27 -2.58 -16.39
CA GLN A 249 4.69 -2.87 -16.59
C GLN A 249 5.48 -1.61 -16.99
N GLU A 250 4.93 -0.82 -17.91
CA GLU A 250 5.53 0.43 -18.37
C GLU A 250 5.55 1.47 -17.23
N ILE A 251 4.42 1.61 -16.51
CA ILE A 251 4.26 2.48 -15.36
C ILE A 251 5.31 2.16 -14.28
N THR A 252 5.52 0.87 -14.01
CA THR A 252 6.49 0.43 -13.00
C THR A 252 7.93 0.61 -13.49
N ALA A 253 8.21 0.33 -14.77
CA ALA A 253 9.55 0.47 -15.34
C ALA A 253 10.02 1.94 -15.31
N GLU A 254 9.13 2.88 -15.62
CA GLU A 254 9.44 4.31 -15.55
C GLU A 254 9.80 4.76 -14.12
N LYS A 255 9.01 4.35 -13.11
CA LYS A 255 9.34 4.65 -11.70
C LYS A 255 10.68 4.04 -11.25
N ARG A 256 10.98 2.82 -11.70
CA ARG A 256 12.28 2.20 -11.44
C ARG A 256 13.42 3.00 -12.04
N SER A 257 13.28 3.46 -13.27
CA SER A 257 14.29 4.30 -13.94
C SER A 257 14.55 5.60 -13.20
N ILE A 258 13.49 6.29 -12.72
CA ILE A 258 13.63 7.51 -11.90
C ILE A 258 14.36 7.19 -10.58
N ALA A 259 13.99 6.10 -9.91
CA ALA A 259 14.61 5.71 -8.65
C ALA A 259 16.09 5.32 -8.82
N GLU A 260 16.44 4.65 -9.92
CA GLU A 260 17.83 4.32 -10.29
C GLU A 260 18.66 5.59 -10.52
N GLU A 261 18.07 6.60 -11.20
CA GLU A 261 18.73 7.89 -11.40
C GLU A 261 18.98 8.60 -10.07
N TYR A 262 18.01 8.66 -9.19
CA TYR A 262 18.18 9.23 -7.85
C TYR A 262 19.27 8.49 -7.07
N THR A 263 19.22 7.16 -7.05
CA THR A 263 20.21 6.34 -6.31
C THR A 263 21.63 6.52 -6.83
N ARG A 264 21.79 6.71 -8.15
CA ARG A 264 23.08 6.91 -8.79
C ARG A 264 23.67 8.31 -8.57
N SER A 265 22.81 9.34 -8.58
CA SER A 265 23.23 10.74 -8.73
C SER A 265 23.12 11.58 -7.44
N LEU A 266 22.43 11.06 -6.41
CA LEU A 266 22.39 11.71 -5.10
C LEU A 266 23.66 11.35 -4.32
N ASP A 267 24.45 12.38 -3.98
CA ASP A 267 25.72 12.28 -3.24
C ASP A 267 25.79 13.39 -2.19
N ASN A 268 24.93 13.31 -1.18
CA ASN A 268 24.94 14.22 -0.03
C ASN A 268 25.07 13.41 1.27
N PRO A 269 26.15 13.57 2.05
CA PRO A 269 26.39 12.76 3.25
C PRO A 269 25.37 13.00 4.40
N ARG A 270 24.54 14.05 4.31
CA ARG A 270 23.44 14.30 5.24
C ARG A 270 22.16 13.51 4.93
N ILE A 271 22.11 12.89 3.75
CA ILE A 271 20.93 12.20 3.21
C ILE A 271 21.24 10.71 3.10
N GLN A 272 20.47 9.90 3.81
CA GLN A 272 20.51 8.46 3.64
C GLN A 272 19.50 8.03 2.58
N LEU A 273 19.98 7.32 1.55
CA LEU A 273 19.15 6.79 0.47
C LEU A 273 18.49 5.47 0.87
N PRO A 274 17.31 5.16 0.31
CA PRO A 274 16.68 3.85 0.49
C PRO A 274 17.48 2.75 -0.21
N THR A 275 17.43 1.56 0.36
CA THR A 275 18.04 0.35 -0.22
C THR A 275 16.96 -0.71 -0.48
N VAL A 276 17.24 -1.59 -1.43
CA VAL A 276 16.34 -2.72 -1.72
C VAL A 276 16.94 -4.00 -1.16
N ARG A 277 16.15 -4.72 -0.38
CA ARG A 277 16.53 -6.01 0.22
C ARG A 277 16.88 -7.03 -0.86
N GLN A 278 17.86 -7.87 -0.59
CA GLN A 278 18.16 -9.02 -1.42
C GLN A 278 16.92 -9.92 -1.59
N HIS A 279 16.70 -10.43 -2.77
CA HIS A 279 15.54 -11.22 -3.17
C HIS A 279 14.20 -10.46 -3.25
N ALA A 280 14.15 -9.20 -2.81
CA ALA A 280 12.98 -8.35 -2.98
C ALA A 280 13.11 -7.46 -4.21
N THR A 281 11.97 -7.04 -4.74
CA THR A 281 11.89 -5.94 -5.72
C THR A 281 11.11 -4.77 -5.14
N SER A 282 11.40 -3.56 -5.63
CA SER A 282 10.60 -2.38 -5.34
C SER A 282 9.90 -1.88 -6.61
N VAL A 283 8.66 -1.41 -6.43
CA VAL A 283 7.90 -0.69 -7.46
C VAL A 283 7.95 0.82 -7.22
N TRP A 284 8.73 1.25 -6.23
CA TRP A 284 8.99 2.65 -5.91
C TRP A 284 7.72 3.48 -5.86
N HIS A 285 6.74 3.01 -5.07
CA HIS A 285 5.54 3.81 -4.80
C HIS A 285 5.94 5.20 -4.30
N GLN A 286 6.95 5.23 -3.43
CA GLN A 286 7.60 6.42 -2.93
C GLN A 286 9.11 6.22 -2.93
N TYR A 287 9.88 7.28 -3.19
CA TYR A 287 11.32 7.32 -2.94
C TYR A 287 11.55 8.09 -1.64
N VAL A 288 11.85 7.33 -0.58
CA VAL A 288 11.92 7.85 0.79
C VAL A 288 13.36 7.95 1.23
N ILE A 289 13.85 9.17 1.40
CA ILE A 289 15.16 9.46 1.98
C ILE A 289 15.03 9.69 3.48
N ARG A 290 16.14 9.57 4.22
CA ARG A 290 16.23 9.99 5.63
C ARG A 290 17.23 11.11 5.80
N CYS A 291 16.90 12.06 6.67
CA CYS A 291 17.76 13.18 7.05
C CYS A 291 17.47 13.57 8.51
N HIS A 292 18.50 13.66 9.36
CA HIS A 292 18.32 14.10 10.74
C HIS A 292 17.73 15.51 10.84
N GLU A 293 18.05 16.38 9.87
CA GLU A 293 17.50 17.73 9.77
C GLU A 293 16.30 17.77 8.79
N ARG A 294 15.42 16.74 8.81
CA ARG A 294 14.35 16.54 7.86
C ARG A 294 13.45 17.77 7.66
N ASP A 295 13.07 18.45 8.73
CA ASP A 295 12.17 19.62 8.65
C ASP A 295 12.87 20.80 7.98
N ARG A 296 14.17 20.99 8.24
CA ARG A 296 14.99 22.00 7.57
C ARG A 296 15.16 21.67 6.09
N LEU A 297 15.41 20.41 5.76
CA LEU A 297 15.49 19.95 4.37
C LEU A 297 14.17 20.16 3.65
N GLN A 298 13.04 19.84 4.28
CA GLN A 298 11.71 20.04 3.71
C GLN A 298 11.42 21.52 3.44
N ALA A 299 11.73 22.40 4.38
CA ALA A 299 11.57 23.86 4.21
C ALA A 299 12.44 24.38 3.07
N TYR A 300 13.72 23.98 3.02
CA TYR A 300 14.65 24.32 1.95
C TYR A 300 14.16 23.91 0.56
N LEU A 301 13.68 22.66 0.42
CA LEU A 301 13.15 22.18 -0.86
C LEU A 301 11.87 22.92 -1.28
N LYS A 302 11.01 23.23 -0.32
CA LYS A 302 9.78 24.00 -0.55
C LYS A 302 10.09 25.42 -1.09
N GLU A 303 11.09 26.11 -0.55
CA GLU A 303 11.53 27.43 -1.02
C GLU A 303 12.05 27.38 -2.48
N LEU A 304 12.55 26.23 -2.89
CA LEU A 304 13.02 25.96 -4.25
C LEU A 304 11.95 25.39 -5.17
N GLY A 305 10.67 25.35 -4.74
CA GLY A 305 9.55 24.85 -5.53
C GLY A 305 9.48 23.33 -5.64
N ILE A 306 10.15 22.59 -4.76
CA ILE A 306 10.12 21.12 -4.73
C ILE A 306 9.17 20.63 -3.62
N GLY A 307 8.05 20.04 -4.04
CA GLY A 307 7.07 19.43 -3.14
C GLY A 307 7.58 18.11 -2.57
N THR A 308 7.42 17.94 -1.24
CA THR A 308 7.79 16.71 -0.52
C THR A 308 6.72 16.34 0.50
N ILE A 309 6.65 15.07 0.88
CA ILE A 309 5.65 14.58 1.84
C ILE A 309 6.35 13.70 2.89
N ILE A 310 5.87 13.78 4.15
CA ILE A 310 6.36 12.92 5.23
C ILE A 310 5.42 11.71 5.36
N HIS A 311 5.94 10.51 5.18
CA HIS A 311 5.18 9.27 5.33
C HIS A 311 5.83 8.37 6.39
N TYR A 312 5.45 8.49 7.71
CA TYR A 312 4.40 9.32 8.25
C TYR A 312 4.94 10.11 9.45
N PRO A 313 4.44 11.33 9.73
CA PRO A 313 5.02 12.19 10.78
C PRO A 313 4.69 11.73 12.20
N ILE A 314 3.61 10.97 12.37
CA ILE A 314 3.17 10.43 13.67
C ILE A 314 2.93 8.94 13.48
N PRO A 315 3.69 8.08 14.16
CA PRO A 315 3.46 6.65 14.09
C PRO A 315 2.17 6.27 14.82
N PRO A 316 1.44 5.21 14.38
CA PRO A 316 0.14 4.84 14.91
C PRO A 316 0.08 4.69 16.44
N HIS A 317 1.12 4.16 17.08
CA HIS A 317 1.15 3.97 18.54
C HIS A 317 1.14 5.30 19.33
N LEU A 318 1.59 6.41 18.72
CA LEU A 318 1.55 7.76 19.28
C LEU A 318 0.36 8.59 18.78
N ALA A 319 -0.45 8.06 17.87
CA ALA A 319 -1.63 8.77 17.37
C ALA A 319 -2.67 8.94 18.50
N GLU A 320 -3.28 10.13 18.59
CA GLU A 320 -4.29 10.44 19.62
C GLU A 320 -5.45 9.43 19.60
N ALA A 321 -5.82 8.95 18.42
CA ALA A 321 -6.87 7.95 18.22
C ALA A 321 -6.59 6.60 18.91
N TYR A 322 -5.32 6.30 19.19
CA TYR A 322 -4.88 5.03 19.78
C TYR A 322 -4.23 5.20 21.16
N ARG A 323 -4.43 6.33 21.82
CA ARG A 323 -3.94 6.59 23.20
C ARG A 323 -4.40 5.53 24.21
N ASN A 324 -5.57 4.92 23.96
CA ASN A 324 -6.13 3.86 24.79
C ASN A 324 -5.35 2.53 24.73
N LEU A 325 -4.43 2.36 23.80
CA LEU A 325 -3.56 1.18 23.71
C LEU A 325 -2.43 1.21 24.77
N GLY A 326 -2.19 2.37 25.39
CA GLY A 326 -1.24 2.51 26.51
C GLY A 326 0.23 2.57 26.10
N TYR A 327 0.51 2.79 24.82
CA TYR A 327 1.88 3.04 24.33
C TYR A 327 2.30 4.49 24.55
N HIS A 328 3.61 4.71 24.70
CA HIS A 328 4.21 6.01 24.97
C HIS A 328 5.42 6.25 24.06
N GLU A 329 5.87 7.48 23.99
CA GLU A 329 7.12 7.84 23.34
C GLU A 329 8.29 7.07 23.98
N GLY A 330 9.15 6.49 23.14
CA GLY A 330 10.26 5.63 23.52
C GLY A 330 9.96 4.12 23.49
N ASP A 331 8.69 3.71 23.32
CA ASP A 331 8.34 2.28 23.25
C ASP A 331 8.80 1.63 21.94
N PHE A 332 8.89 2.43 20.85
CA PHE A 332 9.33 1.99 19.53
C PHE A 332 10.35 2.96 18.93
N PRO A 333 11.59 2.98 19.44
CA PRO A 333 12.59 3.99 19.11
C PRO A 333 12.99 4.04 17.63
N ILE A 334 13.00 2.90 16.91
CA ILE A 334 13.30 2.87 15.46
C ILE A 334 12.14 3.46 14.66
N THR A 335 10.91 3.08 14.99
CA THR A 335 9.68 3.63 14.41
C THR A 335 9.61 5.15 14.57
N GLU A 336 9.91 5.64 15.78
CA GLU A 336 9.87 7.05 16.14
C GLU A 336 11.00 7.82 15.43
N GLN A 337 12.21 7.26 15.38
CA GLN A 337 13.31 7.82 14.61
C GLN A 337 12.92 7.98 13.14
N TYR A 338 12.30 6.94 12.53
CA TYR A 338 11.87 7.04 11.13
C TYR A 338 10.83 8.14 10.93
N ALA A 339 9.87 8.30 11.84
CA ALA A 339 8.88 9.38 11.77
C ALA A 339 9.53 10.78 11.80
N HIS A 340 10.67 10.94 12.48
CA HIS A 340 11.42 12.19 12.52
C HIS A 340 12.33 12.41 11.31
N GLU A 341 12.82 11.37 10.65
CA GLU A 341 13.86 11.48 9.62
C GLU A 341 13.36 11.30 8.18
N VAL A 342 12.25 10.56 7.95
CA VAL A 342 11.80 10.21 6.60
C VAL A 342 11.23 11.40 5.84
N LEU A 343 11.55 11.47 4.54
CA LEU A 343 11.01 12.44 3.61
C LEU A 343 10.87 11.80 2.22
N SER A 344 9.65 11.77 1.69
CA SER A 344 9.39 11.33 0.33
C SER A 344 9.64 12.47 -0.64
N ILE A 345 10.56 12.27 -1.57
CA ILE A 345 10.86 13.21 -2.66
C ILE A 345 10.02 12.87 -3.90
N PRO A 346 9.88 13.80 -4.87
CA PRO A 346 9.05 13.58 -6.05
C PRO A 346 9.42 12.31 -6.82
N ILE A 347 8.43 11.45 -7.06
CA ILE A 347 8.54 10.29 -7.96
C ILE A 347 7.18 9.98 -8.56
N TYR A 348 6.99 10.24 -9.86
CA TYR A 348 5.72 10.02 -10.55
C TYR A 348 5.94 9.77 -12.04
N ASN A 349 5.00 9.08 -12.67
CA ASN A 349 5.05 8.81 -14.10
C ASN A 349 4.94 10.12 -14.91
N GLY A 350 5.74 10.24 -15.95
CA GLY A 350 5.87 11.45 -16.75
C GLY A 350 6.79 12.50 -16.12
N MET A 351 7.58 12.16 -15.11
CA MET A 351 8.61 13.07 -14.57
C MET A 351 9.75 13.22 -15.56
N THR A 352 10.02 14.45 -15.99
CA THR A 352 11.05 14.74 -16.99
C THR A 352 12.46 14.64 -16.42
N SER A 353 13.45 14.38 -17.29
CA SER A 353 14.87 14.37 -16.88
C SER A 353 15.30 15.71 -16.26
N GLN A 354 14.79 16.83 -16.78
CA GLN A 354 15.08 18.17 -16.23
C GLN A 354 14.54 18.34 -14.79
N GLU A 355 13.35 17.80 -14.50
CA GLU A 355 12.79 17.81 -13.14
C GLU A 355 13.62 16.91 -12.21
N GLN A 356 14.06 15.74 -12.68
CA GLN A 356 14.91 14.83 -11.91
C GLN A 356 16.26 15.48 -11.60
N GLU A 357 16.95 16.03 -12.60
CA GLU A 357 18.22 16.75 -12.45
C GLU A 357 18.09 17.92 -11.46
N TYR A 358 17.00 18.71 -11.57
CA TYR A 358 16.76 19.80 -10.65
C TYR A 358 16.62 19.33 -9.20
N VAL A 359 15.84 18.27 -8.94
CA VAL A 359 15.68 17.70 -7.60
C VAL A 359 17.03 17.20 -7.06
N ILE A 360 17.80 16.49 -7.88
CA ILE A 360 19.14 15.95 -7.53
C ILE A 360 20.09 17.10 -7.16
N ASP A 361 20.18 18.13 -8.01
CA ASP A 361 21.05 19.28 -7.78
C ASP A 361 20.73 19.99 -6.45
N LYS A 362 19.44 20.15 -6.13
CA LYS A 362 19.04 20.84 -4.90
C LYS A 362 19.30 19.98 -3.66
N LEU A 363 19.05 18.68 -3.75
CA LEU A 363 19.39 17.76 -2.66
C LEU A 363 20.90 17.68 -2.40
N ASN A 364 21.71 17.62 -3.46
CA ASN A 364 23.18 17.61 -3.35
C ASN A 364 23.75 18.94 -2.81
N ALA A 365 23.07 20.06 -3.05
CA ALA A 365 23.46 21.39 -2.57
C ALA A 365 23.03 21.70 -1.12
N PHE A 366 22.18 20.88 -0.49
CA PHE A 366 21.75 21.08 0.90
C PHE A 366 22.92 20.95 1.87
N ARG A 367 23.11 21.97 2.75
CA ARG A 367 24.26 22.11 3.65
C ARG A 367 23.83 22.00 5.11
#